data_5859a9a7fedecae50b659123c18ac6cf
#
_entry.id   5859a9a7fedecae50b659123c18ac6cf
#
_cell.length_a   1.000
_cell.length_b   1.000
_cell.length_c   1.000
_cell.angle_alpha   90.00
_cell.angle_beta   90.00
_cell.angle_gamma   90.00
#
_symmetry.space_group_name_H-M   'P 1'
#
loop_
_entity.id
_entity.type
_entity.pdbx_description
1 polymer ?
#
loop_
_entity_poly.entity_id
_entity_poly.type
_entity_poly.pdbx_seq_one_letter_code
_entity_poly.pdbx_strand_id
1 'polypeptide(L)'
;DRDIFRGHFPEEPVLPGVYTVEIMAQTSDILILSCERYAGKTPLFIGIDRVKFRWKIKPGDTLEIHSRISYENTDKAIVTCSAEVYNGGVLACEGDVTLAMR
;
A
#
# COMPACT_ATOMS: atom_id res chain seq x y z
N ASP A 1 0.08 -1.18 13.41
CA ASP A 1 0.41 -1.92 14.03
C ASP A 1 -0.38 -3.10 14.57
N ARG A 2 0.27 -3.84 15.34
CA ARG A 2 -0.23 -5.13 15.81
C ARG A 2 -1.45 -5.01 16.68
N ASP A 3 -1.58 -3.91 17.39
CA ASP A 3 -2.70 -3.71 18.28
C ASP A 3 -4.01 -3.46 17.57
N ILE A 4 -3.97 -3.25 16.28
CA ILE A 4 -5.17 -3.00 15.49
C ILE A 4 -6.20 -4.12 15.65
N PHE A 5 -5.76 -5.31 16.03
CA PHE A 5 -6.66 -6.44 16.18
C PHE A 5 -7.23 -6.60 17.58
N ARG A 6 -6.75 -5.82 18.54
CA ARG A 6 -7.21 -5.97 19.91
C ARG A 6 -8.52 -5.22 20.12
N GLY A 7 -9.56 -5.95 20.45
CA GLY A 7 -10.83 -5.37 20.75
C GLY A 7 -11.61 -4.87 19.55
N HIS A 8 -11.08 -5.02 18.35
CA HIS A 8 -11.79 -4.58 17.15
C HIS A 8 -12.53 -5.71 16.47
N PHE A 9 -11.93 -6.88 16.42
CA PHE A 9 -12.53 -8.04 15.75
C PHE A 9 -12.43 -9.25 16.67
N PRO A 10 -13.28 -9.29 17.71
CA PRO A 10 -13.12 -10.33 18.74
C PRO A 10 -13.38 -11.73 18.24
N GLU A 11 -14.27 -11.90 17.30
CA GLU A 11 -14.65 -13.24 16.87
C GLU A 11 -14.03 -13.65 15.56
N GLU A 12 -13.89 -12.71 14.65
CA GLU A 12 -13.33 -13.01 13.33
C GLU A 12 -12.44 -11.85 12.92
N PRO A 13 -11.23 -11.77 13.49
CA PRO A 13 -10.35 -10.65 13.19
C PRO A 13 -9.90 -10.68 11.74
N VAL A 14 -10.19 -9.60 11.03
CA VAL A 14 -9.82 -9.42 9.64
C VAL A 14 -9.10 -8.09 9.54
N LEU A 15 -8.02 -8.05 8.77
CA LEU A 15 -7.26 -6.83 8.59
C LEU A 15 -8.17 -5.77 7.96
N PRO A 16 -8.33 -4.60 8.60
CA PRO A 16 -9.17 -3.55 8.02
C PRO A 16 -8.63 -3.09 6.67
N GLY A 17 -9.56 -2.73 5.76
CA GLY A 17 -9.18 -2.28 4.45
C GLY A 17 -8.29 -1.05 4.48
N VAL A 18 -8.55 -0.12 5.41
CA VAL A 18 -7.74 1.08 5.53
C VAL A 18 -6.29 0.73 5.89
N TYR A 19 -6.09 -0.31 6.67
CA TYR A 19 -4.74 -0.74 7.03
C TYR A 19 -4.04 -1.37 5.84
N THR A 20 -4.78 -2.10 5.01
CA THR A 20 -4.23 -2.68 3.79
C THR A 20 -3.79 -1.57 2.83
N VAL A 21 -4.59 -0.50 2.72
CA VAL A 21 -4.23 0.66 1.92
C VAL A 21 -2.94 1.30 2.43
N GLU A 22 -2.81 1.40 3.74
CA GLU A 22 -1.61 1.98 4.33
C GLU A 22 -0.37 1.13 4.03
N ILE A 23 -0.51 -0.19 4.06
CA ILE A 23 0.60 -1.09 3.70
C ILE A 23 1.03 -0.86 2.26
N MET A 24 0.07 -0.72 1.35
CA MET A 24 0.38 -0.45 -0.05
C MET A 24 1.10 0.87 -0.20
N ALA A 25 0.66 1.89 0.54
CA ALA A 25 1.28 3.21 0.47
C ALA A 25 2.70 3.17 1.01
N GLN A 26 2.93 2.49 2.13
CA GLN A 26 4.26 2.38 2.71
C GLN A 26 5.22 1.62 1.80
N THR A 27 4.73 0.56 1.16
CA THR A 27 5.55 -0.20 0.22
C THR A 27 5.92 0.67 -0.99
N SER A 28 4.97 1.46 -1.46
CA SER A 28 5.21 2.38 -2.58
C SER A 28 6.20 3.46 -2.19
N ASP A 29 6.13 3.97 -0.94
CA ASP A 29 7.11 4.94 -0.44
C ASP A 29 8.51 4.37 -0.55
N ILE A 30 8.71 3.14 -0.11
CA ILE A 30 10.02 2.51 -0.14
C ILE A 30 10.51 2.38 -1.58
N LEU A 31 9.63 1.98 -2.48
CA LEU A 31 9.97 1.83 -3.88
C LEU A 31 10.41 3.17 -4.48
N ILE A 32 9.64 4.23 -4.23
CA ILE A 32 9.93 5.53 -4.82
C ILE A 32 11.22 6.10 -4.22
N LEU A 33 11.41 5.97 -2.92
CA LEU A 33 12.59 6.51 -2.26
C LEU A 33 13.86 5.76 -2.66
N SER A 34 13.75 4.56 -3.18
CA SER A 34 14.90 3.84 -3.69
C SER A 34 15.32 4.36 -5.06
N CYS A 35 14.50 5.18 -5.70
CA CYS A 35 14.86 5.82 -6.96
C CYS A 35 15.77 7.01 -6.67
N GLU A 36 16.85 7.10 -7.40
CA GLU A 36 17.86 8.12 -7.15
C GLU A 36 17.28 9.53 -7.24
N ARG A 37 16.38 9.75 -8.18
CA ARG A 37 15.81 11.08 -8.41
C ARG A 37 14.90 11.55 -7.28
N TYR A 38 14.54 10.66 -6.37
CA TYR A 38 13.69 11.02 -5.23
C TYR A 38 14.39 10.82 -3.90
N ALA A 39 15.67 10.50 -3.93
CA ALA A 39 16.44 10.29 -2.70
C ALA A 39 16.43 11.57 -1.87
N GLY A 40 16.18 11.42 -0.58
CA GLY A 40 16.15 12.55 0.34
C GLY A 40 14.84 13.31 0.36
N LYS A 41 13.87 12.95 -0.47
CA LYS A 41 12.56 13.60 -0.48
C LYS A 41 11.62 12.89 0.47
N THR A 42 10.55 13.59 0.84
CA THR A 42 9.54 13.03 1.74
C THR A 42 8.30 12.69 0.93
N PRO A 43 7.85 11.43 0.96
CA PRO A 43 6.63 11.06 0.27
C PRO A 43 5.41 11.55 1.04
N LEU A 44 4.45 12.10 0.31
CA LEU A 44 3.21 12.60 0.87
C LEU A 44 2.07 11.92 0.14
N PHE A 45 1.31 11.10 0.84
CA PHE A 45 0.18 10.38 0.25
C PHE A 45 -0.91 11.37 -0.13
N ILE A 46 -1.28 11.41 -1.40
CA ILE A 46 -2.29 12.36 -1.88
C ILE A 46 -3.51 11.69 -2.49
N GLY A 47 -3.47 10.41 -2.75
CA GLY A 47 -4.66 9.78 -3.27
C GLY A 47 -4.50 8.29 -3.50
N ILE A 48 -5.65 7.64 -3.63
CA ILE A 48 -5.71 6.22 -3.96
C ILE A 48 -6.89 6.03 -4.91
N ASP A 49 -6.73 5.12 -5.86
CA ASP A 49 -7.74 4.90 -6.89
C ASP A 49 -7.79 3.43 -7.23
N ARG A 50 -8.93 3.01 -7.74
CA ARG A 50 -9.15 1.65 -8.25
C ARG A 50 -8.82 0.58 -7.21
N VAL A 51 -9.12 0.84 -5.95
CA VAL A 51 -8.89 -0.14 -4.89
C VAL A 51 -9.96 -1.23 -4.97
N LYS A 52 -9.48 -2.47 -4.97
CA LYS A 52 -10.38 -3.63 -4.98
C LYS A 52 -9.93 -4.60 -3.91
N PHE A 53 -10.84 -4.93 -3.01
CA PHE A 53 -10.58 -5.93 -1.97
C PHE A 53 -11.20 -7.23 -2.43
N ARG A 54 -10.35 -8.25 -2.68
CA ARG A 54 -10.78 -9.48 -3.31
C ARG A 54 -10.76 -10.67 -2.39
N TRP A 55 -10.03 -10.60 -1.29
CA TRP A 55 -9.87 -11.74 -0.40
C TRP A 55 -9.59 -11.25 1.01
N LYS A 56 -9.94 -12.09 1.98
CA LYS A 56 -9.73 -11.75 3.39
C LYS A 56 -8.26 -11.78 3.74
N ILE A 57 -7.89 -10.91 4.69
CA ILE A 57 -6.57 -10.93 5.30
C ILE A 57 -6.81 -10.97 6.80
N LYS A 58 -6.19 -11.95 7.45
CA LYS A 58 -6.35 -12.17 8.89
C LYS A 58 -5.02 -11.99 9.60
N PRO A 59 -5.04 -11.75 10.92
CA PRO A 59 -3.80 -11.70 11.68
C PRO A 59 -3.03 -13.01 11.54
N GLY A 60 -1.73 -12.89 11.35
CA GLY A 60 -0.89 -14.06 11.17
C GLY A 60 -0.72 -14.52 9.74
N ASP A 61 -1.50 -13.96 8.82
CA ASP A 61 -1.33 -14.28 7.40
C ASP A 61 -0.01 -13.72 6.90
N THR A 62 0.61 -14.43 5.98
CA THR A 62 1.83 -13.98 5.34
C THR A 62 1.46 -13.29 4.05
N LEU A 63 1.84 -12.03 3.92
CA LEU A 63 1.48 -11.22 2.76
C LEU A 63 2.69 -10.96 1.90
N GLU A 64 2.47 -10.95 0.61
CA GLU A 64 3.47 -10.56 -0.38
C GLU A 64 2.95 -9.34 -1.10
N ILE A 65 3.71 -8.26 -1.09
CA ILE A 65 3.26 -6.98 -1.64
C ILE A 65 4.14 -6.62 -2.81
N HIS A 66 3.51 -6.35 -3.94
CA HIS A 66 4.18 -5.94 -5.16
C HIS A 66 3.75 -4.53 -5.50
N SER A 67 4.70 -3.66 -5.79
CA SER A 67 4.40 -2.30 -6.17
C SER A 67 5.32 -1.91 -7.32
N ARG A 68 4.76 -1.15 -8.27
CA ARG A 68 5.56 -0.63 -9.38
C ARG A 68 5.08 0.77 -9.72
N ILE A 69 5.99 1.58 -10.23
CA ILE A 69 5.64 2.92 -10.68
C ILE A 69 4.88 2.79 -11.99
N SER A 70 3.64 3.26 -12.01
CA SER A 70 2.79 3.19 -13.20
C SER A 70 2.64 4.53 -13.89
N TYR A 71 2.90 5.64 -13.18
CA TYR A 71 2.80 6.97 -13.75
C TYR A 71 3.71 7.90 -12.97
N GLU A 72 4.29 8.84 -13.67
CA GLU A 72 5.20 9.77 -13.04
C GLU A 72 5.15 11.12 -13.74
N ASN A 73 5.00 12.18 -12.95
CA ASN A 73 5.09 13.55 -13.44
C ASN A 73 6.26 14.20 -12.72
N THR A 74 7.41 14.23 -13.37
CA THR A 74 8.63 14.72 -12.71
C THR A 74 8.58 16.21 -12.45
N ASP A 75 7.87 16.97 -13.26
CA ASP A 75 7.77 18.41 -13.05
C ASP A 75 7.06 18.75 -11.75
N LYS A 76 6.03 18.00 -11.42
CA LYS A 76 5.26 18.21 -10.19
C LYS A 76 5.68 17.28 -9.08
N ALA A 77 6.61 16.36 -9.36
CA ALA A 77 7.08 15.36 -8.42
C ALA A 77 5.92 14.51 -7.88
N ILE A 78 5.04 14.09 -8.78
CA ILE A 78 3.89 13.24 -8.45
C ILE A 78 4.12 11.88 -9.08
N VAL A 79 3.95 10.83 -8.28
CA VAL A 79 4.21 9.46 -8.71
C VAL A 79 3.02 8.60 -8.33
N THR A 80 2.55 7.79 -9.28
CA THR A 80 1.51 6.81 -9.00
C THR A 80 2.13 5.43 -9.09
N CYS A 81 1.86 4.60 -8.07
CA CYS A 81 2.31 3.21 -8.03
C CYS A 81 1.10 2.31 -8.07
N SER A 82 1.21 1.24 -8.85
CA SER A 82 0.22 0.16 -8.83
C SER A 82 0.70 -0.87 -7.83
N ALA A 83 -0.12 -1.19 -6.85
CA ALA A 83 0.24 -2.10 -5.78
C ALA A 83 -0.73 -3.28 -5.73
N GLU A 84 -0.18 -4.45 -5.41
CA GLU A 84 -0.95 -5.67 -5.26
C GLU A 84 -0.51 -6.36 -3.97
N VAL A 85 -1.48 -6.87 -3.23
CA VAL A 85 -1.22 -7.59 -1.99
C VAL A 85 -1.71 -9.02 -2.18
N TYR A 86 -0.81 -9.97 -2.02
CA TYR A 86 -1.14 -11.39 -2.14
C TYR A 86 -1.11 -12.03 -0.78
N ASN A 87 -2.09 -12.88 -0.53
CA ASN A 87 -2.21 -13.64 0.71
C ASN A 87 -2.14 -15.11 0.35
N GLY A 88 -0.98 -15.74 0.64
CA GLY A 88 -0.80 -17.15 0.31
C GLY A 88 -0.94 -17.45 -1.17
N GLY A 89 -0.49 -16.52 -2.02
CA GLY A 89 -0.55 -16.69 -3.46
C GLY A 89 -1.86 -16.24 -4.09
N VAL A 90 -2.82 -15.77 -3.28
CA VAL A 90 -4.12 -15.29 -3.77
C VAL A 90 -4.12 -13.77 -3.73
N LEU A 91 -4.52 -13.13 -4.82
CA LEU A 91 -4.61 -11.68 -4.86
C LEU A 91 -5.70 -11.22 -3.89
N ALA A 92 -5.30 -10.54 -2.84
CA ALA A 92 -6.22 -10.12 -1.78
C ALA A 92 -6.67 -8.67 -1.96
N CYS A 93 -5.80 -7.82 -2.46
CA CYS A 93 -6.12 -6.41 -2.65
C CYS A 93 -5.23 -5.82 -3.74
N GLU A 94 -5.76 -4.83 -4.44
CA GLU A 94 -4.97 -4.09 -5.42
C GLU A 94 -5.47 -2.66 -5.48
N GLY A 95 -4.61 -1.76 -5.93
CA GLY A 95 -4.99 -0.37 -6.05
C GLY A 95 -3.83 0.49 -6.56
N ASP A 96 -4.17 1.72 -6.91
CA ASP A 96 -3.19 2.71 -7.36
C ASP A 96 -3.01 3.73 -6.25
N VAL A 97 -1.76 3.95 -5.86
CA VAL A 97 -1.41 4.88 -4.79
C VAL A 97 -0.66 6.05 -5.42
N THR A 98 -1.09 7.26 -5.14
CA THR A 98 -0.45 8.46 -5.69
C THR A 98 0.20 9.24 -4.56
N LEU A 99 1.45 9.62 -4.79
CA LEU A 99 2.27 10.30 -3.80
C LEU A 99 2.90 11.54 -4.42
N ALA A 100 3.02 12.60 -3.61
CA ALA A 100 3.79 13.77 -3.98
C ALA A 100 5.11 13.70 -3.23
N MET A 101 6.20 13.93 -3.94
CA MET A 101 7.55 13.86 -3.36
C MET A 101 8.02 15.28 -3.05
N ARG A 102 8.25 15.57 -1.77
CA ARG A 102 8.63 16.93 -1.32
C ARG A 102 10.06 17.01 -0.84
#